data_7e852691b3afa08b20bf46c5c0062a13
#
_entry.id   7e852691b3afa08b20bf46c5c0062a13
#
_cell.length_a   1.000
_cell.length_b   1.000
_cell.length_c   1.000
_cell.angle_alpha   90.00
_cell.angle_beta   90.00
_cell.angle_gamma   90.00
#
_symmetry.space_group_name_H-M   'P 1'
#
loop_
_entity.id
_entity.type
_entity.pdbx_description
1 polymer ?
#
loop_
_entity_poly.entity_id
_entity_poly.type
_entity_poly.pdbx_seq_one_letter_code
_entity_poly.pdbx_strand_id
1 'polypeptide(L)'
;MMLSVLEKPSRYVILDKEVSVMRIAVCDDEKYFRDTICEAIGTFYNSLDVICTSFESGSALIAAFEKGKRFDAVFLDIEMPPPDGMETAKRLHGFSPVLPVIFLTSHTELAMDGYEVGAFRFLQKPVIAEKLTQALKDIRQLTANHKSISIKTEGEEYFISPDSIIYAEADNNTVRFITSEREYKMRMKLTEALTMLEDVSDHFCRVHRSAIVNLPHIVSRNEKEVKLDNGAILPVSRSYSDDLKRSLMEYIRLNAR
;
A
#
# COMPACT_ATOMS: atom_id res chain seq x y z
N MET A 1 33.04 23.83 20.90
CA MET A 1 32.81 22.40 20.64
C MET A 1 31.80 22.30 19.50
N MET A 2 32.35 22.21 18.27
CA MET A 2 31.57 22.23 17.02
C MET A 2 30.94 20.84 16.79
N LEU A 3 29.62 20.75 16.77
CA LEU A 3 28.89 19.61 16.26
C LEU A 3 29.00 19.63 14.74
N SER A 4 29.74 18.67 14.18
CA SER A 4 29.82 18.44 12.75
C SER A 4 28.48 17.83 12.31
N VAL A 5 27.68 18.64 11.60
CA VAL A 5 26.54 18.19 10.83
C VAL A 5 27.09 17.36 9.67
N LEU A 6 26.90 16.04 9.71
CA LEU A 6 27.13 15.18 8.56
C LEU A 6 26.03 15.48 7.52
N GLU A 7 26.38 16.29 6.53
CA GLU A 7 25.55 16.47 5.33
C GLU A 7 25.38 15.11 4.62
N LYS A 8 24.18 14.55 4.68
CA LYS A 8 23.77 13.46 3.80
C LYS A 8 23.67 13.99 2.37
N PRO A 9 24.21 13.30 1.34
CA PRO A 9 24.08 13.75 -0.04
C PRO A 9 22.62 13.63 -0.48
N SER A 10 21.93 14.76 -0.56
CA SER A 10 20.53 14.86 -0.98
C SER A 10 20.40 14.68 -2.50
N ARG A 11 20.09 13.49 -2.96
CA ARG A 11 19.67 13.24 -4.34
C ARG A 11 18.37 12.42 -4.50
N TYR A 12 17.80 11.94 -3.43
CA TYR A 12 16.46 11.35 -3.39
C TYR A 12 15.75 11.96 -2.18
N VAL A 13 14.52 12.36 -2.39
CA VAL A 13 13.63 12.72 -1.31
C VAL A 13 12.89 11.42 -0.99
N ILE A 14 13.32 10.77 0.11
CA ILE A 14 12.33 9.99 0.84
C ILE A 14 11.38 11.09 1.29
N LEU A 15 10.13 11.04 0.84
CA LEU A 15 9.07 11.77 1.53
C LEU A 15 9.00 11.11 2.92
N ASP A 16 9.99 11.50 3.76
CA ASP A 16 9.97 11.24 5.17
C ASP A 16 8.65 11.78 5.63
N LYS A 17 7.75 10.90 6.04
CA LYS A 17 6.52 11.27 6.71
C LYS A 17 6.28 12.79 6.80
N GLU A 18 5.92 13.46 5.72
CA GLU A 18 4.65 14.13 5.82
C GLU A 18 3.75 12.99 6.25
N VAL A 19 3.31 13.03 7.48
CA VAL A 19 2.32 12.12 8.02
C VAL A 19 1.29 12.02 6.91
N SER A 20 1.31 10.92 6.15
CA SER A 20 0.41 10.75 5.02
C SER A 20 -0.94 10.70 5.69
N VAL A 21 -1.61 11.85 5.71
CA VAL A 21 -2.87 12.05 6.44
C VAL A 21 -3.81 11.03 5.84
N MET A 22 -4.09 9.98 6.60
CA MET A 22 -4.95 8.90 6.16
C MET A 22 -6.33 9.46 5.81
N ARG A 23 -6.81 9.20 4.61
CA ARG A 23 -8.09 9.68 4.13
C ARG A 23 -9.09 8.54 4.15
N ILE A 24 -10.01 8.59 5.09
CA ILE A 24 -11.04 7.56 5.25
C ILE A 24 -12.40 8.15 4.89
N ALA A 25 -13.15 7.47 4.02
CA ALA A 25 -14.54 7.79 3.76
C ALA A 25 -15.45 6.95 4.67
N VAL A 26 -16.50 7.56 5.19
CA VAL A 26 -17.58 6.87 5.90
C VAL A 26 -18.89 7.21 5.19
N CYS A 27 -19.56 6.19 4.66
CA CYS A 27 -20.80 6.33 3.91
C CYS A 27 -21.91 5.51 4.57
N ASP A 28 -22.95 6.19 5.01
CA ASP A 28 -24.11 5.64 5.73
C ASP A 28 -25.22 6.67 5.62
N ASP A 29 -26.48 6.32 5.42
CA ASP A 29 -27.57 7.30 5.34
C ASP A 29 -27.96 7.84 6.72
N GLU A 30 -27.66 7.11 7.79
CA GLU A 30 -27.89 7.53 9.16
C GLU A 30 -26.72 8.39 9.72
N LYS A 31 -26.98 9.66 9.98
CA LYS A 31 -25.99 10.61 10.52
C LYS A 31 -25.32 10.09 11.80
N TYR A 32 -26.08 9.46 12.69
CA TYR A 32 -25.57 8.95 13.96
C TYR A 32 -24.41 7.94 13.75
N PHE A 33 -24.55 6.98 12.83
CA PHE A 33 -23.49 6.02 12.55
C PHE A 33 -22.27 6.67 11.90
N ARG A 34 -22.49 7.61 10.95
CA ARG A 34 -21.37 8.38 10.36
C ARG A 34 -20.54 9.10 11.41
N ASP A 35 -21.18 9.83 12.31
CA ASP A 35 -20.52 10.61 13.36
C ASP A 35 -19.77 9.67 14.32
N THR A 36 -20.40 8.59 14.77
CA THR A 36 -19.81 7.59 15.69
C THR A 36 -18.56 6.95 15.10
N ILE A 37 -18.61 6.51 13.84
CA ILE A 37 -17.46 5.89 13.18
C ILE A 37 -16.35 6.91 12.95
N CYS A 38 -16.66 8.14 12.49
CA CYS A 38 -15.65 9.19 12.31
C CYS A 38 -14.97 9.58 13.62
N GLU A 39 -15.70 9.68 14.73
CA GLU A 39 -15.14 9.96 16.06
C GLU A 39 -14.18 8.85 16.51
N ALA A 40 -14.58 7.59 16.34
CA ALA A 40 -13.76 6.45 16.69
C ALA A 40 -12.49 6.37 15.82
N ILE A 41 -12.57 6.66 14.52
CA ILE A 41 -11.43 6.77 13.62
C ILE A 41 -10.48 7.88 14.08
N GLY A 42 -11.00 9.07 14.38
CA GLY A 42 -10.21 10.20 14.87
C GLY A 42 -9.49 9.90 16.19
N THR A 43 -10.14 9.14 17.07
CA THR A 43 -9.55 8.69 18.34
C THR A 43 -8.41 7.69 18.12
N PHE A 44 -8.59 6.74 17.20
CA PHE A 44 -7.60 5.70 16.92
C PHE A 44 -6.32 6.24 16.27
N TYR A 45 -6.46 7.14 15.27
CA TYR A 45 -5.31 7.64 14.49
C TYR A 45 -4.64 8.87 15.12
N ASN A 46 -5.20 9.46 16.18
CA ASN A 46 -4.90 10.82 16.57
C ASN A 46 -5.34 11.82 15.45
N SER A 47 -6.25 12.75 15.77
CA SER A 47 -6.98 13.60 14.79
C SER A 47 -6.11 14.39 13.79
N LEU A 48 -4.79 14.49 14.03
CA LEU A 48 -3.83 15.14 13.13
C LEU A 48 -3.35 14.21 11.99
N ASP A 49 -3.53 12.90 12.13
CA ASP A 49 -2.99 11.89 11.22
C ASP A 49 -4.08 11.29 10.30
N VAL A 50 -5.34 11.75 10.43
CA VAL A 50 -6.48 11.23 9.65
C VAL A 50 -7.45 12.33 9.24
N ILE A 51 -7.95 12.25 8.01
CA ILE A 51 -9.11 13.01 7.53
C ILE A 51 -10.25 12.01 7.32
N CYS A 52 -11.27 12.08 8.17
CA CYS A 52 -12.52 11.36 7.97
C CYS A 52 -13.49 12.24 7.18
N THR A 53 -13.98 11.73 6.04
CA THR A 53 -14.98 12.42 5.22
C THR A 53 -16.26 11.58 5.21
N SER A 54 -17.38 12.17 5.67
CA SER A 54 -18.67 11.49 5.70
C SER A 54 -19.49 11.76 4.44
N PHE A 55 -20.24 10.74 4.00
CA PHE A 55 -21.17 10.77 2.88
C PHE A 55 -22.51 10.19 3.31
N GLU A 56 -23.60 10.82 2.90
CA GLU A 56 -24.97 10.41 3.24
C GLU A 56 -25.59 9.42 2.23
N SER A 57 -24.88 9.11 1.15
CA SER A 57 -25.35 8.18 0.12
C SER A 57 -24.21 7.65 -0.75
N GLY A 58 -24.41 6.47 -1.34
CA GLY A 58 -23.49 5.89 -2.32
C GLY A 58 -23.26 6.81 -3.51
N SER A 59 -24.30 7.50 -3.99
CA SER A 59 -24.19 8.47 -5.09
C SER A 59 -23.24 9.62 -4.76
N ALA A 60 -23.30 10.16 -3.54
CA ALA A 60 -22.41 11.25 -3.11
C ALA A 60 -20.95 10.80 -3.03
N LEU A 61 -20.72 9.57 -2.55
CA LEU A 61 -19.38 8.97 -2.48
C LEU A 61 -18.82 8.72 -3.88
N ILE A 62 -19.59 8.11 -4.79
CA ILE A 62 -19.18 7.87 -6.19
C ILE A 62 -18.83 9.18 -6.88
N ALA A 63 -19.68 10.22 -6.76
CA ALA A 63 -19.41 11.54 -7.33
C ALA A 63 -18.12 12.18 -6.79
N ALA A 64 -17.72 11.88 -5.57
CA ALA A 64 -16.43 12.33 -5.03
C ALA A 64 -15.24 11.66 -5.75
N PHE A 65 -15.32 10.36 -6.04
CA PHE A 65 -14.31 9.64 -6.82
C PHE A 65 -14.24 10.13 -8.27
N GLU A 66 -15.37 10.39 -8.91
CA GLU A 66 -15.46 10.98 -10.26
C GLU A 66 -14.78 12.36 -10.34
N LYS A 67 -14.88 13.16 -9.28
CA LYS A 67 -14.20 14.45 -9.13
C LYS A 67 -12.72 14.35 -8.76
N GLY A 68 -12.16 13.14 -8.77
CA GLY A 68 -10.74 12.90 -8.50
C GLY A 68 -10.36 12.77 -7.01
N LYS A 69 -11.33 12.79 -6.08
CA LYS A 69 -11.02 12.46 -4.68
C LYS A 69 -10.57 11.01 -4.56
N ARG A 70 -9.63 10.75 -3.67
CA ARG A 70 -9.13 9.40 -3.36
C ARG A 70 -9.12 9.20 -1.85
N PHE A 71 -9.40 7.96 -1.45
CA PHE A 71 -9.43 7.53 -0.06
C PHE A 71 -8.58 6.28 0.09
N ASP A 72 -8.00 6.12 1.28
CA ASP A 72 -7.16 4.97 1.65
C ASP A 72 -8.01 3.80 2.16
N ALA A 73 -9.23 4.07 2.61
CA ALA A 73 -10.24 3.08 2.99
C ALA A 73 -11.64 3.68 2.98
N VAL A 74 -12.65 2.82 2.86
CA VAL A 74 -14.07 3.19 2.91
C VAL A 74 -14.81 2.31 3.91
N PHE A 75 -15.48 2.94 4.88
CA PHE A 75 -16.53 2.30 5.69
C PHE A 75 -17.86 2.57 5.01
N LEU A 76 -18.60 1.53 4.67
CA LEU A 76 -19.74 1.60 3.78
C LEU A 76 -20.91 0.80 4.33
N ASP A 77 -22.01 1.48 4.62
CA ASP A 77 -23.25 0.78 4.94
C ASP A 77 -23.78 0.02 3.73
N ILE A 78 -24.28 -1.19 3.96
CA ILE A 78 -24.92 -1.99 2.90
C ILE A 78 -26.34 -1.49 2.66
N GLU A 79 -27.08 -1.17 3.71
CA GLU A 79 -28.51 -0.91 3.69
C GLU A 79 -28.82 0.58 3.47
N MET A 80 -28.47 1.09 2.31
CA MET A 80 -28.78 2.47 1.89
C MET A 80 -29.74 2.50 0.70
N PRO A 81 -30.47 3.61 0.49
CA PRO A 81 -31.19 3.85 -0.76
C PRO A 81 -30.25 3.74 -1.98
N PRO A 82 -30.77 3.26 -3.14
CA PRO A 82 -29.96 3.02 -4.33
C PRO A 82 -29.13 4.25 -4.80
N PRO A 83 -27.84 4.04 -5.18
CA PRO A 83 -27.13 2.76 -5.15
C PRO A 83 -26.84 2.30 -3.72
N ASP A 84 -27.15 1.05 -3.41
CA ASP A 84 -26.86 0.44 -2.12
C ASP A 84 -25.34 0.29 -1.90
N GLY A 85 -24.92 -0.22 -0.73
CA GLY A 85 -23.52 -0.38 -0.41
C GLY A 85 -22.79 -1.34 -1.34
N MET A 86 -23.45 -2.41 -1.80
CA MET A 86 -22.83 -3.41 -2.67
C MET A 86 -22.60 -2.86 -4.08
N GLU A 87 -23.60 -2.18 -4.65
CA GLU A 87 -23.47 -1.52 -5.95
C GLU A 87 -22.43 -0.39 -5.88
N THR A 88 -22.45 0.37 -4.78
CA THR A 88 -21.46 1.42 -4.54
C THR A 88 -20.05 0.86 -4.52
N ALA A 89 -19.78 -0.21 -3.75
CA ALA A 89 -18.47 -0.85 -3.69
C ALA A 89 -17.96 -1.32 -5.07
N LYS A 90 -18.84 -1.97 -5.88
CA LYS A 90 -18.50 -2.36 -7.25
C LYS A 90 -18.04 -1.18 -8.10
N ARG A 91 -18.71 -0.05 -8.01
CA ARG A 91 -18.31 1.16 -8.74
C ARG A 91 -17.00 1.75 -8.23
N LEU A 92 -16.79 1.75 -6.90
CA LEU A 92 -15.53 2.22 -6.30
C LEU A 92 -14.33 1.38 -6.73
N HIS A 93 -14.47 0.05 -6.80
CA HIS A 93 -13.42 -0.84 -7.29
C HIS A 93 -13.12 -0.62 -8.78
N GLY A 94 -14.03 -0.06 -9.56
CA GLY A 94 -13.75 0.42 -10.92
C GLY A 94 -12.77 1.61 -10.96
N PHE A 95 -12.72 2.45 -9.92
CA PHE A 95 -11.75 3.54 -9.78
C PHE A 95 -10.45 3.10 -9.10
N SER A 96 -10.53 2.15 -8.16
CA SER A 96 -9.40 1.65 -7.38
C SER A 96 -9.64 0.18 -6.98
N PRO A 97 -9.15 -0.79 -7.75
CA PRO A 97 -9.39 -2.22 -7.50
C PRO A 97 -8.89 -2.74 -6.14
N VAL A 98 -7.89 -2.06 -5.58
CA VAL A 98 -7.26 -2.43 -4.30
C VAL A 98 -7.79 -1.63 -3.10
N LEU A 99 -8.81 -0.78 -3.29
CA LEU A 99 -9.40 0.03 -2.22
C LEU A 99 -10.02 -0.86 -1.14
N PRO A 100 -9.56 -0.81 0.11
CA PRO A 100 -10.19 -1.54 1.20
C PRO A 100 -11.59 -0.99 1.49
N VAL A 101 -12.60 -1.82 1.28
CA VAL A 101 -13.99 -1.52 1.64
C VAL A 101 -14.39 -2.36 2.86
N ILE A 102 -14.75 -1.67 3.94
CA ILE A 102 -15.24 -2.26 5.18
C ILE A 102 -16.76 -2.04 5.21
N PHE A 103 -17.52 -3.11 5.06
CA PHE A 103 -18.96 -3.03 5.13
C PHE A 103 -19.46 -2.92 6.58
N LEU A 104 -20.42 -2.03 6.78
CA LEU A 104 -21.23 -1.92 7.98
C LEU A 104 -22.60 -2.54 7.68
N THR A 105 -23.12 -3.42 8.54
CA THR A 105 -24.41 -4.07 8.26
C THR A 105 -25.11 -4.50 9.55
N SER A 106 -26.42 -4.41 9.56
CA SER A 106 -27.28 -5.00 10.59
C SER A 106 -27.52 -6.52 10.33
N HIS A 107 -27.28 -6.99 9.09
CA HIS A 107 -27.56 -8.33 8.62
C HIS A 107 -26.26 -9.12 8.31
N THR A 108 -25.94 -10.05 9.19
CA THR A 108 -24.72 -10.88 9.07
C THR A 108 -24.78 -11.90 7.93
N GLU A 109 -25.96 -12.29 7.47
CA GLU A 109 -26.18 -13.18 6.34
C GLU A 109 -25.69 -12.57 5.01
N LEU A 110 -25.70 -11.24 4.87
CA LEU A 110 -25.18 -10.56 3.68
C LEU A 110 -23.64 -10.57 3.58
N ALA A 111 -22.97 -11.01 4.64
CA ALA A 111 -21.50 -11.13 4.62
C ALA A 111 -21.01 -12.16 3.59
N MET A 112 -21.82 -13.15 3.22
CA MET A 112 -21.47 -14.13 2.18
C MET A 112 -21.46 -13.52 0.78
N ASP A 113 -22.42 -12.65 0.47
CA ASP A 113 -22.53 -11.98 -0.84
C ASP A 113 -21.42 -10.94 -1.05
N GLY A 114 -20.90 -10.39 0.02
CA GLY A 114 -19.83 -9.39 -0.03
C GLY A 114 -18.45 -9.92 -0.39
N TYR A 115 -18.21 -11.24 -0.29
CA TYR A 115 -16.98 -11.83 -0.81
C TYR A 115 -16.87 -11.68 -2.34
N GLU A 116 -18.01 -11.70 -3.06
CA GLU A 116 -18.04 -11.52 -4.52
C GLU A 116 -17.63 -10.11 -4.98
N VAL A 117 -17.75 -9.10 -4.11
CA VAL A 117 -17.41 -7.71 -4.42
C VAL A 117 -16.05 -7.28 -3.86
N GLY A 118 -15.24 -8.24 -3.36
CA GLY A 118 -13.90 -7.94 -2.85
C GLY A 118 -13.89 -7.16 -1.53
N ALA A 119 -14.88 -7.40 -0.66
CA ALA A 119 -14.92 -6.79 0.67
C ALA A 119 -13.67 -7.11 1.47
N PHE A 120 -13.04 -6.07 2.02
CA PHE A 120 -11.91 -6.25 2.92
C PHE A 120 -12.36 -6.82 4.28
N ARG A 121 -13.50 -6.34 4.80
CA ARG A 121 -14.03 -6.80 6.09
C ARG A 121 -15.51 -6.43 6.24
N PHE A 122 -16.20 -7.16 7.15
CA PHE A 122 -17.54 -6.85 7.61
C PHE A 122 -17.56 -6.52 9.09
N LEU A 123 -18.27 -5.46 9.46
CA LEU A 123 -18.53 -5.07 10.83
C LEU A 123 -20.04 -4.99 11.06
N GLN A 124 -20.52 -5.78 12.01
CA GLN A 124 -21.93 -5.80 12.38
C GLN A 124 -22.30 -4.55 13.19
N LYS A 125 -23.41 -3.91 12.86
CA LYS A 125 -24.04 -2.86 13.66
C LYS A 125 -24.81 -3.47 14.86
N PRO A 126 -24.70 -2.92 16.08
CA PRO A 126 -23.83 -1.83 16.49
C PRO A 126 -22.35 -2.24 16.47
N VAL A 127 -21.50 -1.36 15.96
CA VAL A 127 -20.07 -1.68 15.76
C VAL A 127 -19.37 -1.77 17.11
N ILE A 128 -18.80 -2.95 17.39
CA ILE A 128 -18.03 -3.21 18.61
C ILE A 128 -16.65 -2.56 18.48
N ALA A 129 -16.24 -1.79 19.50
CA ALA A 129 -14.99 -1.01 19.48
C ALA A 129 -13.74 -1.84 19.18
N GLU A 130 -13.65 -3.06 19.72
CA GLU A 130 -12.52 -3.96 19.48
C GLU A 130 -12.43 -4.39 18.02
N LYS A 131 -13.58 -4.69 17.37
CA LYS A 131 -13.63 -5.07 15.96
C LYS A 131 -13.28 -3.90 15.05
N LEU A 132 -13.75 -2.69 15.37
CA LEU A 132 -13.38 -1.47 14.65
C LEU A 132 -11.88 -1.20 14.78
N THR A 133 -11.35 -1.26 16.01
CA THR A 133 -9.92 -1.09 16.27
C THR A 133 -9.07 -2.08 15.47
N GLN A 134 -9.51 -3.34 15.39
CA GLN A 134 -8.79 -4.34 14.58
C GLN A 134 -8.84 -4.02 13.09
N ALA A 135 -10.00 -3.60 12.56
CA ALA A 135 -10.12 -3.18 11.16
C ALA A 135 -9.20 -1.98 10.85
N LEU A 136 -9.14 -0.99 11.74
CA LEU A 136 -8.27 0.17 11.59
C LEU A 136 -6.78 -0.19 11.66
N LYS A 137 -6.39 -1.15 12.52
CA LYS A 137 -5.01 -1.68 12.53
C LYS A 137 -4.64 -2.35 11.21
N ASP A 138 -5.56 -3.16 10.67
CA ASP A 138 -5.32 -3.86 9.40
C ASP A 138 -5.24 -2.88 8.23
N ILE A 139 -6.11 -1.86 8.18
CA ILE A 139 -6.02 -0.77 7.20
C ILE A 139 -4.68 -0.04 7.34
N ARG A 140 -4.29 0.33 8.56
CA ARG A 140 -3.02 1.00 8.82
C ARG A 140 -1.82 0.17 8.34
N GLN A 141 -1.86 -1.14 8.52
CA GLN A 141 -0.81 -2.04 8.06
C GLN A 141 -0.77 -2.11 6.53
N LEU A 142 -1.93 -2.18 5.86
CA LEU A 142 -2.02 -2.13 4.41
C LEU A 142 -1.50 -0.81 3.84
N THR A 143 -1.88 0.32 4.43
CA THR A 143 -1.49 1.66 3.95
C THR A 143 -0.08 2.06 4.37
N ALA A 144 0.46 1.52 5.47
CA ALA A 144 1.86 1.72 5.85
C ALA A 144 2.84 1.15 4.80
N ASN A 145 2.40 0.18 4.00
CA ASN A 145 3.16 -0.37 2.88
C ASN A 145 3.13 0.53 1.62
N HIS A 146 2.35 1.61 1.61
CA HIS A 146 2.27 2.56 0.48
C HIS A 146 3.19 3.78 0.65
N LYS A 147 4.42 3.57 1.12
CA LYS A 147 5.44 4.59 0.95
C LYS A 147 5.76 4.68 -0.54
N SER A 148 5.54 5.84 -1.15
CA SER A 148 5.95 6.05 -2.54
C SER A 148 7.43 6.40 -2.61
N ILE A 149 8.12 5.88 -3.61
CA ILE A 149 9.51 6.24 -3.94
C ILE A 149 9.47 7.32 -5.01
N SER A 150 10.14 8.44 -4.75
CA SER A 150 10.34 9.46 -5.77
C SER A 150 11.53 9.09 -6.66
N ILE A 151 11.30 8.96 -7.96
CA ILE A 151 12.33 8.75 -8.98
C ILE A 151 12.36 9.95 -9.91
N LYS A 152 13.49 10.68 -9.90
CA LYS A 152 13.72 11.81 -10.81
C LYS A 152 14.48 11.34 -12.04
N THR A 153 13.84 11.44 -13.21
CA THR A 153 14.42 11.08 -14.50
C THR A 153 13.92 12.01 -15.61
N GLU A 154 14.78 12.37 -16.54
CA GLU A 154 14.45 13.17 -17.74
C GLU A 154 13.71 14.49 -17.46
N GLY A 155 13.94 15.09 -16.26
CA GLY A 155 13.30 16.35 -15.87
C GLY A 155 11.93 16.20 -15.21
N GLU A 156 11.42 14.96 -15.10
CA GLU A 156 10.18 14.62 -14.42
C GLU A 156 10.43 13.89 -13.11
N GLU A 157 9.50 13.99 -12.19
CA GLU A 157 9.51 13.29 -10.91
C GLU A 157 8.32 12.32 -10.85
N TYR A 158 8.63 11.04 -10.70
CA TYR A 158 7.65 9.95 -10.63
C TYR A 158 7.55 9.43 -9.21
N PHE A 159 6.33 9.27 -8.71
CA PHE A 159 6.03 8.65 -7.42
C PHE A 159 5.51 7.24 -7.66
N ILE A 160 6.33 6.23 -7.36
CA ILE A 160 6.01 4.83 -7.61
C ILE A 160 5.87 4.04 -6.32
N SER A 161 4.90 3.13 -6.29
CA SER A 161 4.77 2.20 -5.16
C SER A 161 5.95 1.24 -5.14
N PRO A 162 6.56 0.96 -3.96
CA PRO A 162 7.57 -0.09 -3.83
C PRO A 162 7.09 -1.44 -4.38
N ASP A 163 5.81 -1.78 -4.16
CA ASP A 163 5.20 -3.03 -4.61
C ASP A 163 5.13 -3.15 -6.14
N SER A 164 5.17 -2.03 -6.89
CA SER A 164 5.22 -2.05 -8.35
C SER A 164 6.60 -2.36 -8.91
N ILE A 165 7.66 -2.24 -8.09
CA ILE A 165 9.03 -2.52 -8.51
C ILE A 165 9.29 -4.01 -8.40
N ILE A 166 9.56 -4.66 -9.52
CA ILE A 166 9.88 -6.08 -9.60
C ILE A 166 11.34 -6.33 -9.21
N TYR A 167 12.25 -5.52 -9.77
CA TYR A 167 13.67 -5.54 -9.41
C TYR A 167 14.35 -4.22 -9.80
N ALA A 168 15.55 -4.01 -9.27
CA ALA A 168 16.41 -2.91 -9.67
C ALA A 168 17.79 -3.45 -10.11
N GLU A 169 18.35 -2.85 -11.15
CA GLU A 169 19.63 -3.30 -11.73
C GLU A 169 20.55 -2.11 -12.03
N ALA A 170 21.83 -2.28 -11.69
CA ALA A 170 22.86 -1.31 -12.02
C ALA A 170 23.15 -1.32 -13.52
N ASP A 171 23.14 -0.15 -14.14
CA ASP A 171 23.51 0.11 -15.53
C ASP A 171 24.49 1.28 -15.56
N ASN A 172 25.79 0.96 -15.57
CA ASN A 172 26.88 1.95 -15.48
C ASN A 172 26.74 2.83 -14.23
N ASN A 173 26.48 4.14 -14.41
CA ASN A 173 26.30 5.13 -13.34
C ASN A 173 24.85 5.36 -12.98
N THR A 174 23.95 4.53 -13.44
CA THR A 174 22.50 4.60 -13.19
C THR A 174 22.01 3.30 -12.58
N VAL A 175 20.85 3.36 -11.91
CA VAL A 175 20.06 2.21 -11.52
C VAL A 175 18.75 2.24 -12.30
N ARG A 176 18.41 1.12 -12.91
CA ARG A 176 17.15 0.87 -13.57
C ARG A 176 16.21 0.22 -12.57
N PHE A 177 15.04 0.80 -12.37
CA PHE A 177 13.95 0.25 -11.59
C PHE A 177 12.92 -0.32 -12.57
N ILE A 178 12.73 -1.62 -12.56
CA ILE A 178 11.85 -2.33 -13.48
C ILE A 178 10.52 -2.59 -12.78
N THR A 179 9.44 -2.10 -13.38
CA THR A 179 8.07 -2.35 -12.94
C THR A 179 7.32 -3.19 -13.98
N SER A 180 6.07 -3.56 -13.71
CA SER A 180 5.21 -4.25 -14.68
C SER A 180 4.83 -3.38 -15.88
N GLU A 181 4.85 -2.04 -15.72
CA GLU A 181 4.39 -1.11 -16.73
C GLU A 181 5.53 -0.52 -17.55
N ARG A 182 6.63 -0.13 -16.89
CA ARG A 182 7.76 0.56 -17.53
C ARG A 182 9.03 0.47 -16.70
N GLU A 183 10.12 0.94 -17.29
CA GLU A 183 11.42 1.11 -16.67
C GLU A 183 11.62 2.58 -16.29
N TYR A 184 12.24 2.80 -15.10
CA TYR A 184 12.70 4.11 -14.66
C TYR A 184 14.21 4.07 -14.47
N LYS A 185 14.92 5.13 -14.86
CA LYS A 185 16.37 5.26 -14.69
C LYS A 185 16.71 6.41 -13.77
N MET A 186 17.54 6.15 -12.77
CA MET A 186 18.01 7.18 -11.85
C MET A 186 19.54 7.11 -11.71
N ARG A 187 20.21 8.27 -11.77
CA ARG A 187 21.66 8.34 -11.59
C ARG A 187 22.01 8.23 -10.11
N MET A 188 22.38 7.02 -9.69
CA MET A 188 22.76 6.69 -8.33
C MET A 188 23.52 5.35 -8.29
N LYS A 189 24.14 5.03 -7.14
CA LYS A 189 24.76 3.72 -6.93
C LYS A 189 23.69 2.71 -6.49
N LEU A 190 23.92 1.42 -6.80
CA LEU A 190 23.01 0.36 -6.38
C LEU A 190 22.88 0.25 -4.84
N THR A 191 23.93 0.59 -4.10
CA THR A 191 23.88 0.64 -2.63
C THR A 191 22.95 1.73 -2.11
N GLU A 192 22.94 2.90 -2.76
CA GLU A 192 22.04 3.99 -2.42
C GLU A 192 20.59 3.61 -2.77
N ALA A 193 20.39 2.93 -3.92
CA ALA A 193 19.09 2.39 -4.30
C ALA A 193 18.58 1.36 -3.29
N LEU A 194 19.45 0.45 -2.81
CA LEU A 194 19.06 -0.53 -1.80
C LEU A 194 18.59 0.17 -0.51
N THR A 195 19.36 1.12 0.03
CA THR A 195 18.96 1.87 1.22
C THR A 195 17.62 2.58 1.02
N MET A 196 17.43 3.23 -0.12
CA MET A 196 16.17 3.90 -0.47
C MET A 196 14.98 2.92 -0.50
N LEU A 197 15.19 1.71 -1.03
CA LEU A 197 14.17 0.67 -1.10
C LEU A 197 13.88 0.07 0.28
N GLU A 198 14.91 -0.22 1.08
CA GLU A 198 14.81 -0.75 2.45
C GLU A 198 14.13 0.24 3.41
N ASP A 199 14.32 1.55 3.21
CA ASP A 199 13.64 2.59 4.01
C ASP A 199 12.12 2.60 3.83
N VAL A 200 11.61 2.03 2.75
CA VAL A 200 10.17 2.01 2.41
C VAL A 200 9.53 0.63 2.48
N SER A 201 10.31 -0.45 2.33
CA SER A 201 9.79 -1.82 2.37
C SER A 201 10.88 -2.84 2.71
N ASP A 202 10.56 -3.78 3.59
CA ASP A 202 11.44 -4.91 3.97
C ASP A 202 11.49 -6.02 2.92
N HIS A 203 10.80 -5.83 1.79
CA HIS A 203 10.70 -6.85 0.73
C HIS A 203 11.86 -6.84 -0.25
N PHE A 204 12.76 -5.87 -0.19
CA PHE A 204 13.88 -5.78 -1.10
C PHE A 204 15.11 -6.52 -0.58
N CYS A 205 15.74 -7.29 -1.45
CA CYS A 205 16.92 -8.06 -1.12
C CYS A 205 17.98 -7.96 -2.24
N ARG A 206 19.23 -7.68 -1.87
CA ARG A 206 20.32 -7.70 -2.82
C ARG A 206 20.68 -9.14 -3.15
N VAL A 207 20.69 -9.48 -4.44
CA VAL A 207 20.98 -10.84 -4.93
C VAL A 207 22.30 -10.92 -5.69
N HIS A 208 22.76 -9.79 -6.23
CA HIS A 208 24.00 -9.69 -6.99
C HIS A 208 24.67 -8.32 -6.77
N ARG A 209 25.98 -8.23 -7.13
CA ARG A 209 26.67 -6.92 -7.09
C ARG A 209 25.95 -5.85 -7.93
N SER A 210 25.18 -6.25 -8.95
CA SER A 210 24.43 -5.37 -9.85
C SER A 210 22.91 -5.49 -9.73
N ALA A 211 22.34 -6.30 -8.82
CA ALA A 211 20.89 -6.53 -8.79
C ALA A 211 20.30 -6.60 -7.38
N ILE A 212 19.13 -6.00 -7.24
CA ILE A 212 18.22 -6.04 -6.10
C ILE A 212 16.89 -6.61 -6.59
N VAL A 213 16.29 -7.54 -5.85
CA VAL A 213 15.00 -8.15 -6.17
C VAL A 213 13.95 -7.76 -5.12
N ASN A 214 12.71 -7.66 -5.54
CA ASN A 214 11.56 -7.57 -4.65
C ASN A 214 11.01 -8.98 -4.41
N LEU A 215 11.01 -9.45 -3.16
CA LEU A 215 10.72 -10.83 -2.77
C LEU A 215 9.35 -11.36 -3.26
N PRO A 216 8.24 -10.59 -3.21
CA PRO A 216 6.94 -11.00 -3.74
C PRO A 216 6.95 -11.47 -5.20
N HIS A 217 7.87 -10.93 -6.01
CA HIS A 217 7.98 -11.24 -7.43
C HIS A 217 8.83 -12.48 -7.75
N ILE A 218 9.39 -13.16 -6.73
CA ILE A 218 10.18 -14.38 -6.94
C ILE A 218 9.24 -15.57 -7.15
N VAL A 219 9.27 -16.14 -8.35
CA VAL A 219 8.52 -17.37 -8.71
C VAL A 219 9.30 -18.62 -8.34
N SER A 220 10.62 -18.62 -8.58
CA SER A 220 11.48 -19.73 -8.22
C SER A 220 12.94 -19.29 -8.06
N ARG A 221 13.73 -20.08 -7.34
CA ARG A 221 15.16 -19.85 -7.17
C ARG A 221 15.94 -21.15 -7.15
N ASN A 222 17.20 -21.07 -7.55
CA ASN A 222 18.23 -22.07 -7.29
C ASN A 222 19.47 -21.41 -6.66
N GLU A 223 20.61 -22.10 -6.58
CA GLU A 223 21.84 -21.57 -5.98
C GLU A 223 22.49 -20.43 -6.78
N LYS A 224 22.18 -20.30 -8.08
CA LYS A 224 22.86 -19.39 -9.01
C LYS A 224 21.98 -18.27 -9.52
N GLU A 225 20.64 -18.42 -9.44
CA GLU A 225 19.70 -17.49 -10.04
C GLU A 225 18.34 -17.48 -9.35
N VAL A 226 17.61 -16.37 -9.48
CA VAL A 226 16.19 -16.22 -9.17
C VAL A 226 15.44 -15.93 -10.45
N LYS A 227 14.23 -16.52 -10.57
CA LYS A 227 13.30 -16.29 -11.66
C LYS A 227 12.12 -15.48 -11.15
N LEU A 228 11.78 -14.42 -11.86
CA LEU A 228 10.74 -13.47 -11.49
C LEU A 228 9.46 -13.69 -12.31
N ASP A 229 8.35 -13.18 -11.83
CA ASP A 229 7.01 -13.31 -12.44
C ASP A 229 6.89 -12.61 -13.80
N ASN A 230 7.70 -11.57 -14.07
CA ASN A 230 7.81 -10.94 -15.38
C ASN A 230 8.71 -11.73 -16.37
N GLY A 231 9.19 -12.92 -15.96
CA GLY A 231 10.06 -13.78 -16.78
C GLY A 231 11.56 -13.45 -16.71
N ALA A 232 11.97 -12.39 -16.02
CA ALA A 232 13.36 -12.05 -15.83
C ALA A 232 14.09 -13.10 -14.97
N ILE A 233 15.37 -13.35 -15.27
CA ILE A 233 16.24 -14.23 -14.51
C ILE A 233 17.44 -13.40 -14.04
N LEU A 234 17.61 -13.29 -12.73
CA LEU A 234 18.69 -12.53 -12.12
C LEU A 234 19.73 -13.49 -11.51
N PRO A 235 21.03 -13.22 -11.69
CA PRO A 235 22.08 -14.04 -11.06
C PRO A 235 22.10 -13.82 -9.55
N VAL A 236 22.39 -14.87 -8.79
CA VAL A 236 22.62 -14.82 -7.35
C VAL A 236 24.10 -15.06 -7.07
N SER A 237 24.77 -14.11 -6.45
CA SER A 237 26.15 -14.28 -5.99
C SER A 237 26.19 -15.07 -4.68
N ARG A 238 27.24 -15.88 -4.49
CA ARG A 238 27.41 -16.69 -3.27
C ARG A 238 27.32 -15.84 -1.99
N SER A 239 27.87 -14.61 -2.01
CA SER A 239 27.85 -13.67 -0.88
C SER A 239 26.45 -13.19 -0.48
N TYR A 240 25.44 -13.29 -1.33
CA TYR A 240 24.07 -12.85 -1.08
C TYR A 240 23.07 -14.02 -0.96
N SER A 241 23.50 -15.24 -1.23
CA SER A 241 22.62 -16.42 -1.27
C SER A 241 21.95 -16.72 0.09
N ASP A 242 22.72 -16.61 1.19
CA ASP A 242 22.22 -16.91 2.53
C ASP A 242 21.26 -15.81 3.04
N ASP A 243 21.56 -14.55 2.73
CA ASP A 243 20.69 -13.41 3.07
C ASP A 243 19.37 -13.51 2.29
N LEU A 244 19.43 -13.79 0.99
CA LEU A 244 18.23 -14.02 0.17
C LEU A 244 17.38 -15.18 0.71
N LYS A 245 18.02 -16.28 1.11
CA LYS A 245 17.30 -17.45 1.66
C LYS A 245 16.57 -17.08 2.95
N ARG A 246 17.24 -16.36 3.85
CA ARG A 246 16.69 -15.91 5.11
C ARG A 246 15.50 -14.96 4.89
N SER A 247 15.69 -13.91 4.11
CA SER A 247 14.65 -12.91 3.81
C SER A 247 13.44 -13.54 3.12
N LEU A 248 13.65 -14.46 2.16
CA LEU A 248 12.56 -15.14 1.47
C LEU A 248 11.78 -16.08 2.42
N MET A 249 12.46 -16.80 3.31
CA MET A 249 11.79 -17.66 4.29
C MET A 249 10.97 -16.84 5.29
N GLU A 250 11.49 -15.70 5.73
CA GLU A 250 10.78 -14.79 6.62
C GLU A 250 9.55 -14.18 5.92
N TYR A 251 9.70 -13.72 4.68
CA TYR A 251 8.60 -13.24 3.86
C TYR A 251 7.51 -14.30 3.70
N ILE A 252 7.85 -15.55 3.34
CA ILE A 252 6.89 -16.65 3.20
C ILE A 252 6.19 -16.92 4.54
N ARG A 253 6.94 -16.98 5.66
CA ARG A 253 6.36 -17.22 6.99
C ARG A 253 5.34 -16.17 7.40
N LEU A 254 5.59 -14.89 7.09
CA LEU A 254 4.69 -13.77 7.41
C LEU A 254 3.46 -13.72 6.51
N ASN A 255 3.57 -14.21 5.28
CA ASN A 255 2.52 -14.14 4.25
C ASN A 255 1.88 -15.51 3.90
N ALA A 256 2.35 -16.62 4.49
CA ALA A 256 1.70 -17.94 4.39
C ALA A 256 0.43 -17.94 5.24
N ARG A 257 -0.71 -17.75 4.59
CA ARG A 257 -2.05 -18.02 5.14
C ARG A 257 -2.67 -19.22 4.43
#